data_8f5d5ef4ecf972c232d4e375921bb96c
#
_entry.id   8f5d5ef4ecf972c232d4e375921bb96c
#
_cell.length_a   1.000
_cell.length_b   1.000
_cell.length_c   1.000
_cell.angle_alpha   90.00
_cell.angle_beta   90.00
_cell.angle_gamma   90.00
#
_symmetry.space_group_name_H-M   'P 1'
#
loop_
_entity.id
_entity.type
_entity.pdbx_description
1 polymer ?
#
loop_
_entity_poly.entity_id
_entity_poly.type
_entity_poly.pdbx_seq_one_letter_code
_entity_poly.pdbx_strand_id
1 'polypeptide(L)'
;MREKLNQHLETFIGKELFDIHLVCEMMCFEFGDMALHAQSFTRILRNDEVLVTTLDYQGWDEIDDKNNDEWYNMNQFKHLIIGNKIERIELSPINDLFIYLDNGVVIQSFAANGPLHWGYCNEQWRLLIGSDDLEEESIQIVAEGKNLEYFDKV
;
A
#
# COMPACT_ATOMS: atom_id res chain seq x y z
N MET A 1 -0.92 -20.72 -4.50
CA MET A 1 -0.83 -19.48 -3.69
C MET A 1 -1.22 -18.24 -4.49
N ARG A 2 -0.62 -17.96 -5.66
CA ARG A 2 -0.94 -16.79 -6.49
C ARG A 2 -2.41 -16.75 -6.97
N GLU A 3 -3.00 -17.88 -7.31
CA GLU A 3 -4.42 -17.96 -7.67
C GLU A 3 -5.33 -17.56 -6.50
N LYS A 4 -5.01 -18.04 -5.29
CA LYS A 4 -5.72 -17.67 -4.06
C LYS A 4 -5.59 -16.17 -3.76
N LEU A 5 -4.39 -15.61 -3.96
CA LEU A 5 -4.17 -14.18 -3.84
C LEU A 5 -5.01 -13.39 -4.85
N ASN A 6 -5.02 -13.80 -6.12
CA ASN A 6 -5.82 -13.13 -7.14
C ASN A 6 -7.31 -13.15 -6.80
N GLN A 7 -7.85 -14.26 -6.28
CA GLN A 7 -9.22 -14.35 -5.80
C GLN A 7 -9.50 -13.35 -4.67
N HIS A 8 -8.57 -13.21 -3.71
CA HIS A 8 -8.69 -12.18 -2.68
C HIS A 8 -8.63 -10.78 -3.29
N LEU A 9 -7.67 -10.50 -4.18
CA LEU A 9 -7.57 -9.19 -4.83
C LEU A 9 -8.85 -8.81 -5.58
N GLU A 10 -9.55 -9.75 -6.18
CA GLU A 10 -10.85 -9.49 -6.82
C GLU A 10 -11.91 -9.01 -5.83
N THR A 11 -11.85 -9.45 -4.57
CA THR A 11 -12.79 -8.98 -3.54
C THR A 11 -12.59 -7.53 -3.14
N PHE A 12 -11.44 -6.95 -3.50
CA PHE A 12 -11.14 -5.54 -3.23
C PHE A 12 -11.80 -4.59 -4.23
N ILE A 13 -12.17 -5.08 -5.42
CA ILE A 13 -12.83 -4.26 -6.45
C ILE A 13 -14.12 -3.67 -5.89
N GLY A 14 -14.30 -2.36 -6.05
CA GLY A 14 -15.44 -1.60 -5.56
C GLY A 14 -15.33 -1.10 -4.12
N LYS A 15 -14.30 -1.51 -3.36
CA LYS A 15 -14.07 -0.98 -2.03
C LYS A 15 -13.55 0.45 -2.08
N GLU A 16 -14.03 1.28 -1.15
CA GLU A 16 -13.68 2.69 -1.04
C GLU A 16 -12.44 2.87 -0.17
N LEU A 17 -11.52 3.73 -0.62
CA LEU A 17 -10.40 4.18 0.20
C LEU A 17 -10.87 5.25 1.19
N PHE A 18 -10.90 4.94 2.48
CA PHE A 18 -11.38 5.83 3.51
C PHE A 18 -10.32 6.77 4.05
N ASP A 19 -9.09 6.26 4.23
CA ASP A 19 -8.03 7.03 4.83
C ASP A 19 -6.65 6.50 4.42
N ILE A 20 -5.64 7.35 4.61
CA ILE A 20 -4.24 7.05 4.42
C ILE A 20 -3.47 7.54 5.63
N HIS A 21 -2.66 6.66 6.22
CA HIS A 21 -1.75 6.99 7.31
C HIS A 21 -0.32 6.84 6.85
N LEU A 22 0.54 7.79 7.24
CA LEU A 22 1.97 7.72 7.04
C LEU A 22 2.64 7.32 8.36
N VAL A 23 3.42 6.25 8.34
CA VAL A 23 4.18 5.77 9.49
C VAL A 23 5.64 5.62 9.05
N CYS A 24 6.47 6.59 9.38
CA CYS A 24 7.80 6.72 8.80
C CYS A 24 7.72 6.74 7.27
N GLU A 25 8.41 5.84 6.60
CA GLU A 25 8.37 5.70 5.12
C GLU A 25 7.25 4.77 4.62
N MET A 26 6.46 4.19 5.53
CA MET A 26 5.36 3.29 5.18
C MET A 26 4.08 4.05 4.91
N MET A 27 3.40 3.73 3.81
CA MET A 27 2.05 4.19 3.51
C MET A 27 1.04 3.11 3.88
N CYS A 28 0.07 3.47 4.73
CA CYS A 28 -1.03 2.59 5.14
C CYS A 28 -2.34 3.09 4.52
N PHE A 29 -2.99 2.25 3.74
CA PHE A 29 -4.24 2.55 3.04
C PHE A 29 -5.37 1.76 3.67
N GLU A 30 -6.43 2.47 4.11
CA GLU A 30 -7.59 1.89 4.80
C GLU A 30 -8.80 1.78 3.88
N PHE A 31 -9.32 0.57 3.70
CA PHE A 31 -10.48 0.24 2.84
C PHE A 31 -11.65 -0.36 3.62
N GLY A 32 -11.82 0.00 4.87
CA GLY A 32 -12.84 -0.57 5.75
C GLY A 32 -12.36 -1.86 6.39
N ASP A 33 -12.94 -2.99 5.99
CA ASP A 33 -12.54 -4.34 6.46
C ASP A 33 -11.18 -4.82 5.93
N MET A 34 -10.48 -3.93 5.24
CA MET A 34 -9.19 -4.22 4.60
C MET A 34 -8.24 -3.06 4.72
N ALA A 35 -6.94 -3.39 4.79
CA ALA A 35 -5.86 -2.41 4.73
C ALA A 35 -4.70 -2.91 3.86
N LEU A 36 -4.00 -1.98 3.25
CA LEU A 36 -2.71 -2.19 2.60
C LEU A 36 -1.64 -1.41 3.36
N HIS A 37 -0.65 -2.11 3.87
CA HIS A 37 0.58 -1.52 4.39
C HIS A 37 1.68 -1.67 3.34
N ALA A 38 2.06 -0.58 2.71
CA ALA A 38 3.11 -0.53 1.70
C ALA A 38 4.42 -0.07 2.34
N GLN A 39 5.35 -1.00 2.54
CA GLN A 39 6.63 -0.77 3.22
C GLN A 39 7.78 -0.48 2.26
N SER A 40 7.61 -0.81 0.98
CA SER A 40 8.58 -0.54 -0.07
C SER A 40 8.31 0.79 -0.75
N PHE A 41 9.15 1.14 -1.72
CA PHE A 41 8.93 2.32 -2.55
C PHE A 41 7.51 2.32 -3.11
N THR A 42 6.78 3.36 -2.78
CA THR A 42 5.38 3.54 -3.17
C THR A 42 5.17 4.96 -3.68
N ARG A 43 4.41 5.08 -4.74
CA ARG A 43 4.01 6.38 -5.27
C ARG A 43 2.52 6.40 -5.62
N ILE A 44 1.95 7.57 -5.58
CA ILE A 44 0.56 7.82 -5.93
C ILE A 44 0.54 8.78 -7.11
N LEU A 45 -0.11 8.36 -8.19
CA LEU A 45 -0.23 9.12 -9.45
C LEU A 45 -1.66 9.53 -9.68
N ARG A 46 -1.84 10.61 -10.45
CA ARG A 46 -3.10 10.95 -11.11
C ARG A 46 -2.81 11.65 -12.43
N ASN A 47 -3.42 11.17 -13.53
CA ASN A 47 -3.25 11.74 -14.86
C ASN A 47 -1.78 11.92 -15.26
N ASP A 48 -0.98 10.86 -15.08
CA ASP A 48 0.47 10.82 -15.36
C ASP A 48 1.33 11.80 -14.53
N GLU A 49 0.77 12.38 -13.46
CA GLU A 49 1.49 13.22 -12.52
C GLU A 49 1.68 12.50 -11.19
N VAL A 50 2.90 12.52 -10.65
CA VAL A 50 3.20 11.99 -9.32
C VAL A 50 2.71 13.00 -8.28
N LEU A 51 1.79 12.55 -7.42
CA LEU A 51 1.25 13.37 -6.33
C LEU A 51 2.10 13.24 -5.05
N VAL A 52 2.38 12.00 -4.66
CA VAL A 52 3.12 11.65 -3.44
C VAL A 52 3.97 10.42 -3.71
N THR A 53 5.17 10.38 -3.13
CA THR A 53 6.04 9.21 -3.14
C THR A 53 6.76 9.05 -1.80
N THR A 54 7.12 7.82 -1.43
CA THR A 54 7.92 7.55 -0.23
C THR A 54 9.30 8.22 -0.28
N LEU A 55 9.85 8.50 -1.46
CA LEU A 55 11.12 9.24 -1.60
C LEU A 55 11.01 10.70 -1.16
N ASP A 56 9.81 11.28 -1.15
CA ASP A 56 9.58 12.66 -0.68
C ASP A 56 9.90 12.81 0.81
N TYR A 57 9.93 11.70 1.58
CA TYR A 57 10.33 11.68 2.98
C TYR A 57 11.76 12.22 3.21
N GLN A 58 12.63 12.13 2.22
CA GLN A 58 14.01 12.63 2.31
C GLN A 58 14.11 14.16 2.33
N GLY A 59 13.11 14.85 1.80
CA GLY A 59 13.01 16.31 1.87
C GLY A 59 12.39 16.77 3.18
N TRP A 60 13.17 16.90 4.26
CA TRP A 60 12.69 17.29 5.59
C TRP A 60 13.59 18.34 6.26
N ASP A 61 13.13 18.92 7.34
CA ASP A 61 13.81 20.01 8.04
C ASP A 61 14.94 19.56 9.00
N GLU A 62 15.19 18.25 9.08
CA GLU A 62 16.16 17.59 9.98
C GLU A 62 15.84 17.77 11.48
N ILE A 63 14.61 18.15 11.82
CA ILE A 63 14.17 18.42 13.19
C ILE A 63 12.98 17.54 13.56
N ASP A 64 11.91 17.58 12.75
CA ASP A 64 10.66 16.86 12.99
C ASP A 64 10.41 15.89 11.82
N ASP A 65 10.28 14.61 12.11
CA ASP A 65 10.03 13.55 11.14
C ASP A 65 8.72 13.73 10.34
N LYS A 66 7.80 14.58 10.83
CA LYS A 66 6.55 14.95 10.15
C LYS A 66 6.69 16.16 9.24
N ASN A 67 7.77 16.93 9.36
CA ASN A 67 8.06 18.09 8.50
C ASN A 67 8.88 17.67 7.29
N ASN A 68 8.31 16.83 6.43
CA ASN A 68 8.90 16.36 5.20
C ASN A 68 7.95 16.52 4.01
N ASP A 69 8.48 16.40 2.79
CA ASP A 69 7.71 16.58 1.57
C ASP A 69 6.65 15.50 1.35
N GLU A 70 6.84 14.28 1.88
CA GLU A 70 5.82 13.22 1.81
C GLU A 70 4.55 13.60 2.59
N TRP A 71 4.71 14.06 3.84
CA TRP A 71 3.59 14.52 4.66
C TRP A 71 2.93 15.76 4.05
N TYR A 72 3.75 16.71 3.56
CA TYR A 72 3.25 17.91 2.90
C TYR A 72 2.41 17.55 1.67
N ASN A 73 2.94 16.74 0.76
CA ASN A 73 2.25 16.33 -0.47
C ASN A 73 1.01 15.50 -0.15
N MET A 74 1.09 14.59 0.83
CA MET A 74 -0.08 13.84 1.27
C MET A 74 -1.19 14.76 1.76
N ASN A 75 -0.88 15.75 2.58
CA ASN A 75 -1.86 16.71 3.06
C ASN A 75 -2.47 17.56 1.94
N GLN A 76 -1.68 17.88 0.89
CA GLN A 76 -2.18 18.63 -0.26
C GLN A 76 -3.14 17.80 -1.13
N PHE A 77 -2.83 16.52 -1.35
CA PHE A 77 -3.51 15.68 -2.34
C PHE A 77 -4.45 14.63 -1.74
N LYS A 78 -4.45 14.41 -0.43
CA LYS A 78 -5.27 13.40 0.24
C LYS A 78 -6.76 13.49 -0.16
N HIS A 79 -7.30 14.70 -0.29
CA HIS A 79 -8.69 14.93 -0.69
C HIS A 79 -9.03 14.43 -2.10
N LEU A 80 -8.03 14.30 -2.98
CA LEU A 80 -8.19 13.72 -4.33
C LEU A 80 -8.10 12.20 -4.32
N ILE A 81 -7.45 11.63 -3.31
CA ILE A 81 -7.13 10.20 -3.25
C ILE A 81 -8.21 9.44 -2.48
N ILE A 82 -8.57 9.90 -1.28
CA ILE A 82 -9.61 9.27 -0.46
C ILE A 82 -11.02 9.47 -1.04
N GLY A 83 -11.95 8.60 -0.66
CA GLY A 83 -13.33 8.64 -1.12
C GLY A 83 -13.57 8.00 -2.49
N ASN A 84 -12.54 7.44 -3.12
CA ASN A 84 -12.63 6.77 -4.41
C ASN A 84 -12.59 5.27 -4.25
N LYS A 85 -13.18 4.54 -5.21
CA LYS A 85 -13.30 3.08 -5.17
C LYS A 85 -12.25 2.42 -6.05
N ILE A 86 -11.85 1.23 -5.63
CA ILE A 86 -10.96 0.39 -6.43
C ILE A 86 -11.71 -0.08 -7.68
N GLU A 87 -11.16 0.25 -8.84
CA GLU A 87 -11.66 -0.18 -10.14
C GLU A 87 -10.92 -1.40 -10.66
N ARG A 88 -9.62 -1.48 -10.40
CA ARG A 88 -8.75 -2.55 -10.89
C ARG A 88 -7.52 -2.71 -9.99
N ILE A 89 -7.03 -3.94 -9.88
CA ILE A 89 -5.78 -4.27 -9.20
C ILE A 89 -4.92 -5.10 -10.14
N GLU A 90 -3.64 -4.79 -10.21
CA GLU A 90 -2.65 -5.55 -10.98
C GLU A 90 -1.50 -5.99 -10.07
N LEU A 91 -1.07 -7.23 -10.25
CA LEU A 91 0.08 -7.80 -9.57
C LEU A 91 1.09 -8.30 -10.60
N SER A 92 2.28 -7.70 -10.60
CA SER A 92 3.36 -8.14 -11.49
C SER A 92 3.91 -9.51 -11.10
N PRO A 93 4.68 -10.19 -11.98
CA PRO A 93 5.34 -11.47 -11.64
C PRO A 93 6.31 -11.39 -10.46
N ILE A 94 6.81 -10.20 -10.14
CA ILE A 94 7.72 -9.92 -9.01
C ILE A 94 7.03 -9.25 -7.83
N ASN A 95 5.69 -9.24 -7.81
CA ASN A 95 4.85 -8.71 -6.76
C ASN A 95 4.85 -7.17 -6.62
N ASP A 96 5.11 -6.41 -7.70
CA ASP A 96 4.66 -5.03 -7.72
C ASP A 96 3.14 -5.01 -7.66
N LEU A 97 2.59 -4.16 -6.81
CA LEU A 97 1.14 -4.05 -6.61
C LEU A 97 0.65 -2.69 -7.09
N PHE A 98 -0.27 -2.69 -8.04
CA PHE A 98 -0.86 -1.47 -8.59
C PHE A 98 -2.38 -1.47 -8.36
N ILE A 99 -2.87 -0.43 -7.69
CA ILE A 99 -4.29 -0.25 -7.39
C ILE A 99 -4.79 0.98 -8.14
N TYR A 100 -5.77 0.78 -8.99
CA TYR A 100 -6.39 1.82 -9.81
C TYR A 100 -7.72 2.22 -9.18
N LEU A 101 -7.87 3.51 -8.87
CA LEU A 101 -9.10 4.07 -8.35
C LEU A 101 -9.95 4.67 -9.50
N ASP A 102 -11.23 4.81 -9.27
CA ASP A 102 -12.23 5.21 -10.28
C ASP A 102 -12.14 6.69 -10.72
N ASN A 103 -11.30 7.50 -10.08
CA ASN A 103 -11.05 8.90 -10.45
C ASN A 103 -9.72 9.12 -11.17
N GLY A 104 -9.05 8.06 -11.63
CA GLY A 104 -7.76 8.11 -12.32
C GLY A 104 -6.54 8.12 -11.38
N VAL A 105 -6.73 8.03 -10.06
CA VAL A 105 -5.62 7.83 -9.12
C VAL A 105 -5.10 6.40 -9.22
N VAL A 106 -3.79 6.24 -9.21
CA VAL A 106 -3.10 4.95 -9.18
C VAL A 106 -2.13 4.91 -8.02
N ILE A 107 -2.25 3.89 -7.18
CA ILE A 107 -1.30 3.57 -6.12
C ILE A 107 -0.38 2.49 -6.66
N GLN A 108 0.92 2.74 -6.64
CA GLN A 108 1.95 1.81 -7.13
C GLN A 108 2.94 1.51 -6.01
N SER A 109 2.99 0.25 -5.58
CA SER A 109 3.98 -0.25 -4.63
C SER A 109 4.90 -1.25 -5.33
N PHE A 110 6.21 -1.02 -5.25
CA PHE A 110 7.20 -1.73 -6.04
C PHE A 110 8.02 -2.72 -5.22
N ALA A 111 8.39 -3.84 -5.83
CA ALA A 111 9.44 -4.72 -5.34
C ALA A 111 10.82 -4.03 -5.54
N ALA A 112 11.17 -3.12 -4.64
CA ALA A 112 12.27 -2.18 -4.84
C ALA A 112 13.64 -2.70 -4.35
N ASN A 113 13.68 -3.81 -3.62
CA ASN A 113 14.92 -4.35 -3.07
C ASN A 113 15.38 -5.60 -3.81
N GLY A 114 16.67 -5.71 -4.03
CA GLY A 114 17.33 -6.95 -4.41
C GLY A 114 17.48 -7.91 -3.21
N PRO A 115 18.22 -9.01 -3.37
CA PRO A 115 18.47 -9.96 -2.28
C PRO A 115 19.16 -9.26 -1.10
N LEU A 116 18.67 -9.55 0.11
CA LEU A 116 19.22 -8.99 1.32
C LEU A 116 20.44 -9.80 1.78
N HIS A 117 21.52 -9.12 2.13
CA HIS A 117 22.68 -9.70 2.80
C HIS A 117 22.73 -9.31 4.29
N TRP A 118 22.43 -8.05 4.60
CA TRP A 118 22.49 -7.49 5.94
C TRP A 118 21.13 -7.17 6.55
N GLY A 119 20.06 -7.19 5.74
CA GLY A 119 18.71 -6.86 6.18
C GLY A 119 18.01 -8.04 6.85
N TYR A 120 17.06 -7.74 7.72
CA TYR A 120 16.25 -8.73 8.44
C TYR A 120 14.88 -8.97 7.81
N CYS A 121 14.40 -8.04 7.01
CA CYS A 121 13.08 -8.07 6.41
C CYS A 121 13.12 -7.44 5.03
N ASN A 122 12.48 -8.09 4.08
CA ASN A 122 12.32 -7.62 2.71
C ASN A 122 10.83 -7.48 2.36
N GLU A 123 10.00 -7.20 3.34
CA GLU A 123 8.57 -7.01 3.14
C GLU A 123 8.33 -5.78 2.28
N GLN A 124 7.64 -5.95 1.16
CA GLN A 124 7.29 -4.87 0.27
C GLN A 124 5.91 -4.29 0.60
N TRP A 125 4.96 -5.18 0.78
CA TRP A 125 3.61 -4.81 1.19
C TRP A 125 2.94 -5.96 1.94
N ARG A 126 1.94 -5.59 2.71
CA ARG A 126 1.08 -6.51 3.45
C ARG A 126 -0.38 -6.13 3.22
N LEU A 127 -1.19 -7.08 2.81
CA LEU A 127 -2.63 -6.96 2.80
C LEU A 127 -3.19 -7.57 4.09
N LEU A 128 -4.04 -6.81 4.74
CA LEU A 128 -4.78 -7.22 5.92
C LEU A 128 -6.25 -7.32 5.54
N ILE A 129 -6.83 -8.49 5.75
CA ILE A 129 -8.25 -8.75 5.48
C ILE A 129 -8.85 -9.22 6.81
N GLY A 130 -9.74 -8.44 7.39
CA GLY A 130 -10.36 -8.74 8.67
C GLY A 130 -11.78 -8.23 8.70
N SER A 131 -12.53 -8.64 9.72
CA SER A 131 -13.76 -7.99 10.09
C SER A 131 -13.47 -6.89 11.12
N ASP A 132 -14.38 -5.92 11.25
CA ASP A 132 -14.35 -4.88 12.28
C ASP A 132 -14.44 -5.45 13.72
N ASP A 133 -14.66 -6.75 13.84
CA ASP A 133 -14.73 -7.46 15.12
C ASP A 133 -13.35 -8.03 15.46
N LEU A 134 -12.72 -7.48 16.51
CA LEU A 134 -11.39 -7.88 17.01
C LEU A 134 -11.28 -9.37 17.41
N GLU A 135 -12.38 -10.11 17.40
CA GLU A 135 -12.43 -11.55 17.71
C GLU A 135 -12.52 -12.44 16.46
N GLU A 136 -12.70 -11.87 15.25
CA GLU A 136 -12.75 -12.64 14.02
C GLU A 136 -11.39 -12.79 13.33
N GLU A 137 -11.25 -13.91 12.65
CA GLU A 137 -10.05 -14.36 11.97
C GLU A 137 -9.58 -13.36 10.89
N SER A 138 -8.40 -12.79 11.05
CA SER A 138 -7.78 -11.94 10.03
C SER A 138 -6.90 -12.77 9.11
N ILE A 139 -6.96 -12.45 7.82
CA ILE A 139 -6.06 -12.99 6.80
C ILE A 139 -4.99 -11.95 6.52
N GLN A 140 -3.73 -12.38 6.54
CA GLN A 140 -2.61 -11.54 6.10
C GLN A 140 -1.93 -12.17 4.90
N ILE A 141 -1.65 -11.36 3.91
CA ILE A 141 -0.86 -11.73 2.73
C ILE A 141 0.33 -10.78 2.67
N VAL A 142 1.52 -11.35 2.73
CA VAL A 142 2.78 -10.60 2.77
C VAL A 142 3.58 -10.89 1.51
N ALA A 143 4.04 -9.85 0.84
CA ALA A 143 5.00 -9.96 -0.27
C ALA A 143 6.41 -9.66 0.21
N GLU A 144 7.30 -10.62 0.03
CA GLU A 144 8.74 -10.51 0.27
C GLU A 144 9.51 -10.92 -0.99
N GLY A 145 10.00 -9.94 -1.75
CA GLY A 145 10.56 -10.20 -3.07
C GLY A 145 9.55 -10.95 -3.95
N LYS A 146 9.97 -12.02 -4.59
CA LYS A 146 9.09 -12.89 -5.38
C LYS A 146 8.23 -13.86 -4.56
N ASN A 147 8.44 -13.92 -3.25
CA ASN A 147 7.73 -14.82 -2.35
C ASN A 147 6.45 -14.16 -1.87
N LEU A 148 5.42 -14.98 -1.71
CA LEU A 148 4.16 -14.59 -1.08
C LEU A 148 3.93 -15.50 0.11
N GLU A 149 3.75 -14.92 1.28
CA GLU A 149 3.37 -15.63 2.48
C GLU A 149 1.91 -15.34 2.83
N TYR A 150 1.21 -16.37 3.22
CA TYR A 150 -0.20 -16.31 3.55
C TYR A 150 -0.40 -16.79 4.97
N PHE A 151 -0.92 -15.93 5.80
CA PHE A 151 -1.24 -16.23 7.19
C PHE A 151 -2.77 -16.26 7.36
N ASP A 152 -3.29 -17.45 7.67
CA ASP A 152 -4.67 -17.67 8.09
C ASP A 152 -4.66 -17.66 9.62
N LYS A 153 -5.40 -16.75 10.23
CA LYS A 153 -5.52 -16.62 11.70
C LYS A 153 -4.28 -16.03 12.37
N VAL A 154 -4.30 -14.76 12.62
CA VAL A 154 -3.39 -14.10 13.55
C VAL A 154 -4.15 -13.62 14.75
#